data_14d9e9101925174377906719081a9ea6
#
_entry.id   14d9e9101925174377906719081a9ea6
#
_cell.length_a   1.000
_cell.length_b   1.000
_cell.length_c   1.000
_cell.angle_alpha   90.00
_cell.angle_beta   90.00
_cell.angle_gamma   90.00
#
_symmetry.space_group_name_H-M   'P 1'
#
loop_
_entity.id
_entity.type
_entity.pdbx_description
1 polymer ?
#
loop_
_entity_poly.entity_id
_entity_poly.type
_entity_poly.pdbx_seq_one_letter_code
_entity_poly.pdbx_strand_id
1 'polypeptide(L)'
;MKMCFVSSFLLTLATIALPVLAESRAVDLQTSDGVNLKASYTSPGRTGPAMLLIHQCNMDRSSWNTISSDLVSAGIHVLALDLRGFGESGGEGLAGGFPILLQKSAGDADRAFEYLISQSNVDVSRVGVGGASCGGMISADLAAREGTRIKALMLLSSPPSSNAIEHVANNPKLAVFAAATKQDPITRGVAGALESMVNSSANPGSVIRIFEGREHGLPMFSSNPTLQTELLAWLKEQLLSK
;
A
#
# COMPACT_ATOMS: atom_id res chain seq x y z
N MET A 1 41.19 16.01 63.31
CA MET A 1 41.05 16.25 61.88
C MET A 1 39.89 15.37 61.36
N LYS A 2 38.66 15.92 61.25
CA LYS A 2 37.47 15.17 60.84
C LYS A 2 37.25 15.46 59.34
N MET A 3 37.46 14.41 58.52
CA MET A 3 37.12 14.45 57.06
C MET A 3 35.63 14.23 56.86
N CYS A 4 34.96 15.26 56.34
CA CYS A 4 33.60 15.15 55.83
C CYS A 4 33.61 14.60 54.41
N PHE A 5 33.04 13.41 54.18
CA PHE A 5 32.75 12.91 52.86
C PHE A 5 31.41 13.51 52.37
N VAL A 6 31.46 14.34 51.33
CA VAL A 6 30.27 14.82 50.63
C VAL A 6 29.93 13.77 49.53
N SER A 7 28.85 13.05 49.73
CA SER A 7 28.33 12.07 48.77
C SER A 7 27.47 12.83 47.75
N SER A 8 27.98 13.01 46.52
CA SER A 8 27.20 13.59 45.41
C SER A 8 26.25 12.54 44.86
N PHE A 9 24.97 12.71 45.10
CA PHE A 9 23.90 11.93 44.45
C PHE A 9 23.67 12.46 43.02
N LEU A 10 24.10 11.75 42.00
CA LEU A 10 23.72 12.00 40.60
C LEU A 10 22.27 11.54 40.39
N LEU A 11 21.36 12.49 40.25
CA LEU A 11 19.97 12.24 39.86
C LEU A 11 19.92 12.00 38.35
N THR A 12 19.85 10.75 37.91
CA THR A 12 19.59 10.42 36.49
C THR A 12 18.12 10.69 36.17
N LEU A 13 17.86 11.77 35.42
CA LEU A 13 16.53 12.00 34.82
C LEU A 13 16.30 10.94 33.73
N ALA A 14 15.45 9.96 34.02
CA ALA A 14 14.91 9.06 33.01
C ALA A 14 13.89 9.87 32.16
N THR A 15 14.25 10.18 30.92
CA THR A 15 13.29 10.73 29.96
C THR A 15 12.30 9.65 29.57
N ILE A 16 11.08 9.72 30.09
CA ILE A 16 9.95 8.89 29.66
C ILE A 16 9.57 9.40 28.26
N ALA A 17 9.93 8.66 27.21
CA ALA A 17 9.41 8.90 25.87
C ALA A 17 7.92 8.57 25.89
N LEU A 18 7.08 9.59 25.77
CA LEU A 18 5.63 9.38 25.60
C LEU A 18 5.41 8.64 24.28
N PRO A 19 4.46 7.66 24.24
CA PRO A 19 4.11 7.01 23.00
C PRO A 19 3.59 8.07 22.03
N VAL A 20 4.24 8.19 20.87
CA VAL A 20 3.73 9.02 19.79
C VAL A 20 2.49 8.33 19.24
N LEU A 21 1.33 8.95 19.43
CA LEU A 21 0.06 8.44 18.94
C LEU A 21 0.03 8.52 17.41
N ALA A 22 -0.49 7.48 16.78
CA ALA A 22 -0.76 7.50 15.34
C ALA A 22 -1.75 8.62 15.03
N GLU A 23 -1.39 9.51 14.10
CA GLU A 23 -2.23 10.60 13.66
C GLU A 23 -2.90 10.25 12.34
N SER A 24 -4.23 10.22 12.32
CA SER A 24 -5.02 10.01 11.10
C SER A 24 -5.72 11.31 10.72
N ARG A 25 -5.63 11.69 9.44
CA ARG A 25 -6.30 12.87 8.90
C ARG A 25 -6.91 12.61 7.54
N ALA A 26 -8.05 13.25 7.28
CA ALA A 26 -8.62 13.34 5.95
C ALA A 26 -7.76 14.24 5.06
N VAL A 27 -7.64 13.90 3.78
CA VAL A 27 -6.83 14.60 2.79
C VAL A 27 -7.65 14.84 1.55
N ASP A 28 -7.61 16.08 1.05
CA ASP A 28 -8.16 16.48 -0.23
C ASP A 28 -7.04 16.62 -1.26
N LEU A 29 -7.18 15.91 -2.40
CA LEU A 29 -6.20 15.89 -3.48
C LEU A 29 -6.85 16.41 -4.75
N GLN A 30 -6.44 17.59 -5.21
CA GLN A 30 -6.88 18.14 -6.48
C GLN A 30 -6.09 17.52 -7.63
N THR A 31 -6.80 16.90 -8.58
CA THR A 31 -6.21 16.38 -9.82
C THR A 31 -6.05 17.48 -10.87
N SER A 32 -5.25 17.23 -11.90
CA SER A 32 -5.02 18.19 -12.99
C SER A 32 -6.27 18.43 -13.84
N ASP A 33 -7.22 17.48 -13.89
CA ASP A 33 -8.49 17.59 -14.57
C ASP A 33 -9.63 18.09 -13.67
N GLY A 34 -9.30 18.62 -12.48
CA GLY A 34 -10.23 19.33 -11.60
C GLY A 34 -11.04 18.45 -10.66
N VAL A 35 -10.78 17.14 -10.60
CA VAL A 35 -11.45 16.24 -9.65
C VAL A 35 -10.86 16.40 -8.25
N ASN A 36 -11.72 16.54 -7.24
CA ASN A 36 -11.30 16.50 -5.83
C ASN A 36 -11.39 15.06 -5.32
N LEU A 37 -10.23 14.43 -5.10
CA LEU A 37 -10.13 13.11 -4.52
C LEU A 37 -10.05 13.21 -3.01
N LYS A 38 -10.57 12.19 -2.33
CA LYS A 38 -10.49 12.03 -0.89
C LYS A 38 -9.57 10.88 -0.54
N ALA A 39 -8.77 11.09 0.50
CA ALA A 39 -7.89 10.06 1.02
C ALA A 39 -7.82 10.15 2.56
N SER A 40 -7.35 9.09 3.19
CA SER A 40 -7.00 9.06 4.60
C SER A 40 -5.49 8.84 4.74
N TYR A 41 -4.80 9.81 5.32
CA TYR A 41 -3.37 9.67 5.64
C TYR A 41 -3.22 9.37 7.12
N THR A 42 -2.50 8.30 7.43
CA THR A 42 -2.19 7.93 8.81
C THR A 42 -0.68 7.81 9.00
N SER A 43 -0.17 8.55 9.98
CA SER A 43 1.25 8.63 10.31
C SER A 43 1.56 7.87 11.59
N PRO A 44 2.67 7.11 11.66
CA PRO A 44 3.16 6.53 12.91
C PRO A 44 3.84 7.57 13.83
N GLY A 45 3.84 8.85 13.47
CA GLY A 45 4.46 9.95 14.24
C GLY A 45 5.99 9.97 14.26
N ARG A 46 6.63 9.16 13.43
CA ARG A 46 8.11 9.07 13.31
C ARG A 46 8.50 8.83 11.86
N THR A 47 9.76 9.08 11.52
CA THR A 47 10.27 8.77 10.18
C THR A 47 10.18 7.27 9.89
N GLY A 48 9.64 6.93 8.73
CA GLY A 48 9.44 5.55 8.31
C GLY A 48 9.08 5.39 6.84
N PRO A 49 9.02 4.15 6.35
CA PRO A 49 8.53 3.84 5.01
C PRO A 49 7.05 4.21 4.84
N ALA A 50 6.57 4.13 3.61
CA ALA A 50 5.18 4.46 3.32
C ALA A 50 4.50 3.45 2.39
N MET A 51 3.16 3.38 2.46
CA MET A 51 2.31 2.53 1.63
C MET A 51 1.12 3.33 1.09
N LEU A 52 0.92 3.32 -0.23
CA LEU A 52 -0.31 3.76 -0.88
C LEU A 52 -1.23 2.57 -1.11
N LEU A 53 -2.47 2.67 -0.64
CA LEU A 53 -3.49 1.62 -0.77
C LEU A 53 -4.67 2.11 -1.62
N ILE A 54 -5.03 1.33 -2.65
CA ILE A 54 -6.11 1.64 -3.58
C ILE A 54 -7.15 0.52 -3.54
N HIS A 55 -8.40 0.88 -3.26
CA HIS A 55 -9.51 -0.08 -3.08
C HIS A 55 -9.98 -0.71 -4.39
N GLN A 56 -10.75 -1.80 -4.31
CA GLN A 56 -11.44 -2.38 -5.46
C GLN A 56 -12.68 -1.60 -5.87
N CYS A 57 -13.10 -1.70 -7.14
CA CYS A 57 -14.11 -0.85 -7.76
C CYS A 57 -15.58 -1.05 -7.30
N ASN A 58 -15.81 -1.64 -6.16
CA ASN A 58 -17.11 -1.71 -5.46
C ASN A 58 -16.97 -1.40 -3.96
N MET A 59 -15.89 -0.76 -3.58
CA MET A 59 -15.56 -0.37 -2.20
C MET A 59 -15.06 1.08 -2.17
N ASP A 60 -14.56 1.49 -1.03
CA ASP A 60 -13.91 2.78 -0.78
C ASP A 60 -12.66 2.59 0.11
N ARG A 61 -11.98 3.69 0.45
CA ARG A 61 -10.75 3.68 1.26
C ARG A 61 -10.91 3.06 2.63
N SER A 62 -12.12 3.05 3.20
CA SER A 62 -12.38 2.48 4.53
C SER A 62 -12.17 0.96 4.56
N SER A 63 -12.25 0.29 3.41
CA SER A 63 -11.95 -1.13 3.27
C SER A 63 -10.51 -1.51 3.67
N TRP A 64 -9.60 -0.53 3.73
CA TRP A 64 -8.22 -0.70 4.16
C TRP A 64 -7.96 -0.39 5.64
N ASN A 65 -8.98 0.00 6.44
CA ASN A 65 -8.77 0.50 7.81
C ASN A 65 -7.97 -0.46 8.71
N THR A 66 -8.28 -1.76 8.66
CA THR A 66 -7.57 -2.77 9.47
C THR A 66 -6.10 -2.88 9.07
N ILE A 67 -5.82 -3.05 7.78
CA ILE A 67 -4.46 -3.14 7.26
C ILE A 67 -3.68 -1.85 7.52
N SER A 68 -4.32 -0.68 7.34
CA SER A 68 -3.71 0.61 7.65
C SER A 68 -3.28 0.72 9.11
N SER A 69 -4.15 0.30 10.04
CA SER A 69 -3.85 0.30 11.48
C SER A 69 -2.65 -0.60 11.80
N ASP A 70 -2.59 -1.80 11.21
CA ASP A 70 -1.50 -2.75 11.43
C ASP A 70 -0.16 -2.24 10.87
N LEU A 71 -0.18 -1.63 9.69
CA LEU A 71 1.00 -1.03 9.06
C LEU A 71 1.52 0.17 9.85
N VAL A 72 0.62 1.05 10.29
CA VAL A 72 0.99 2.23 11.09
C VAL A 72 1.56 1.82 12.44
N SER A 73 0.99 0.81 13.08
CA SER A 73 1.53 0.24 14.32
C SER A 73 2.95 -0.32 14.13
N ALA A 74 3.26 -0.81 12.94
CA ALA A 74 4.61 -1.25 12.57
C ALA A 74 5.58 -0.10 12.24
N GLY A 75 5.10 1.14 12.11
CA GLY A 75 5.91 2.31 11.78
C GLY A 75 5.91 2.69 10.30
N ILE A 76 4.93 2.23 9.53
CA ILE A 76 4.75 2.52 8.11
C ILE A 76 3.65 3.57 7.95
N HIS A 77 3.94 4.66 7.24
CA HIS A 77 2.93 5.66 6.87
C HIS A 77 1.96 5.07 5.84
N VAL A 78 0.69 5.39 5.95
CA VAL A 78 -0.32 4.87 5.02
C VAL A 78 -1.16 6.00 4.44
N LEU A 79 -1.33 5.99 3.12
CA LEU A 79 -2.34 6.77 2.40
C LEU A 79 -3.33 5.80 1.76
N ALA A 80 -4.58 5.81 2.19
CA ALA A 80 -5.67 5.08 1.55
C ALA A 80 -6.50 6.05 0.71
N LEU A 81 -6.62 5.76 -0.59
CA LEU A 81 -7.25 6.65 -1.58
C LEU A 81 -8.66 6.16 -1.91
N ASP A 82 -9.63 7.07 -1.96
CA ASP A 82 -10.87 6.87 -2.74
C ASP A 82 -10.60 7.19 -4.20
N LEU A 83 -10.76 6.22 -5.08
CA LEU A 83 -10.71 6.45 -6.53
C LEU A 83 -11.81 7.45 -6.94
N ARG A 84 -11.58 8.15 -8.05
CA ARG A 84 -12.59 9.05 -8.64
C ARG A 84 -13.94 8.38 -8.78
N GLY A 85 -15.01 9.03 -8.29
CA GLY A 85 -16.39 8.54 -8.31
C GLY A 85 -16.69 7.43 -7.31
N PHE A 86 -15.79 7.18 -6.34
CA PHE A 86 -16.00 6.23 -5.23
C PHE A 86 -15.86 6.94 -3.89
N GLY A 87 -16.45 6.36 -2.85
CA GLY A 87 -16.40 6.89 -1.49
C GLY A 87 -16.85 8.34 -1.44
N GLU A 88 -15.96 9.23 -0.99
CA GLU A 88 -16.20 10.67 -0.91
C GLU A 88 -15.50 11.45 -2.04
N SER A 89 -14.79 10.77 -2.96
CA SER A 89 -14.14 11.41 -4.11
C SER A 89 -15.15 11.86 -5.16
N GLY A 90 -14.89 13.02 -5.75
CA GLY A 90 -15.60 13.48 -6.93
C GLY A 90 -15.30 12.66 -8.19
N GLY A 91 -15.93 13.01 -9.29
CA GLY A 91 -15.72 12.37 -10.60
C GLY A 91 -16.79 11.33 -10.96
N GLU A 92 -16.65 10.74 -12.14
CA GLU A 92 -17.71 9.92 -12.77
C GLU A 92 -17.64 8.43 -12.38
N GLY A 93 -16.53 7.94 -11.81
CA GLY A 93 -16.36 6.53 -11.48
C GLY A 93 -16.55 5.63 -12.69
N LEU A 94 -17.39 4.61 -12.55
CA LEU A 94 -17.72 3.67 -13.62
C LEU A 94 -18.73 4.20 -14.65
N ALA A 95 -19.30 5.39 -14.48
CA ALA A 95 -20.29 5.94 -15.42
C ALA A 95 -19.70 6.15 -16.83
N GLY A 96 -18.40 6.46 -16.93
CA GLY A 96 -17.68 6.54 -18.20
C GLY A 96 -17.21 5.18 -18.76
N GLY A 97 -17.45 4.10 -18.04
CA GLY A 97 -16.97 2.76 -18.37
C GLY A 97 -15.62 2.43 -17.75
N PHE A 98 -15.36 1.14 -17.59
CA PHE A 98 -14.16 0.64 -16.91
C PHE A 98 -12.81 1.08 -17.56
N PRO A 99 -12.65 1.08 -18.90
CA PRO A 99 -11.41 1.55 -19.53
C PRO A 99 -11.14 3.05 -19.25
N ILE A 100 -12.18 3.87 -19.26
CA ILE A 100 -12.06 5.32 -18.98
C ILE A 100 -11.69 5.55 -17.52
N LEU A 101 -12.31 4.78 -16.60
CA LEU A 101 -11.92 4.83 -15.19
C LEU A 101 -10.42 4.54 -15.02
N LEU A 102 -9.91 3.43 -15.57
CA LEU A 102 -8.49 3.07 -15.45
C LEU A 102 -7.58 4.16 -16.04
N GLN A 103 -7.93 4.68 -17.23
CA GLN A 103 -7.16 5.73 -17.88
C GLN A 103 -7.06 7.00 -17.03
N LYS A 104 -8.19 7.48 -16.50
CA LYS A 104 -8.24 8.71 -15.69
C LYS A 104 -7.61 8.50 -14.31
N SER A 105 -7.79 7.31 -13.71
CA SER A 105 -7.22 6.98 -12.39
C SER A 105 -5.70 6.84 -12.38
N ALA A 106 -5.05 6.79 -13.53
CA ALA A 106 -3.58 6.86 -13.60
C ALA A 106 -3.08 8.17 -12.97
N GLY A 107 -3.65 9.32 -13.39
CA GLY A 107 -3.30 10.62 -12.80
C GLY A 107 -3.72 10.78 -11.34
N ASP A 108 -4.80 10.10 -10.91
CA ASP A 108 -5.21 10.08 -9.50
C ASP A 108 -4.16 9.38 -8.62
N ALA A 109 -3.68 8.23 -9.08
CA ALA A 109 -2.66 7.48 -8.39
C ALA A 109 -1.32 8.24 -8.34
N ASP A 110 -0.92 8.89 -9.44
CA ASP A 110 0.26 9.75 -9.48
C ASP A 110 0.13 10.89 -8.46
N ARG A 111 -1.03 11.57 -8.40
CA ARG A 111 -1.29 12.65 -7.45
C ARG A 111 -1.25 12.17 -5.99
N ALA A 112 -1.83 10.99 -5.70
CA ALA A 112 -1.80 10.39 -4.37
C ALA A 112 -0.37 9.98 -3.97
N PHE A 113 0.38 9.41 -4.88
CA PHE A 113 1.77 9.02 -4.66
C PHE A 113 2.64 10.23 -4.35
N GLU A 114 2.58 11.29 -5.15
CA GLU A 114 3.33 12.53 -4.92
C GLU A 114 2.96 13.19 -3.58
N TYR A 115 1.67 13.18 -3.20
CA TYR A 115 1.28 13.64 -1.87
C TYR A 115 1.93 12.79 -0.76
N LEU A 116 1.88 11.46 -0.88
CA LEU A 116 2.43 10.57 0.14
C LEU A 116 3.92 10.80 0.37
N ILE A 117 4.70 10.89 -0.71
CA ILE A 117 6.15 11.07 -0.61
C ILE A 117 6.56 12.50 -0.24
N SER A 118 5.66 13.49 -0.33
CA SER A 118 5.91 14.86 0.13
C SER A 118 5.81 15.03 1.64
N GLN A 119 5.33 14.01 2.38
CA GLN A 119 5.19 14.12 3.82
C GLN A 119 6.56 14.04 4.51
N SER A 120 6.83 14.99 5.41
CA SER A 120 8.17 15.24 5.99
C SER A 120 8.82 14.04 6.70
N ASN A 121 8.00 13.10 7.20
CA ASN A 121 8.49 11.93 7.92
C ASN A 121 8.48 10.65 7.06
N VAL A 122 8.16 10.74 5.77
CA VAL A 122 8.19 9.60 4.85
C VAL A 122 9.61 9.40 4.33
N ASP A 123 10.12 8.18 4.49
CA ASP A 123 11.34 7.74 3.84
C ASP A 123 11.03 7.34 2.39
N VAL A 124 11.28 8.27 1.49
CA VAL A 124 11.00 8.13 0.05
C VAL A 124 11.80 7.01 -0.64
N SER A 125 12.81 6.47 0.01
CA SER A 125 13.57 5.33 -0.50
C SER A 125 12.88 3.97 -0.24
N ARG A 126 11.82 3.95 0.59
CA ARG A 126 11.11 2.76 1.03
C ARG A 126 9.60 2.94 0.93
N VAL A 127 9.10 3.01 -0.31
CA VAL A 127 7.68 3.18 -0.58
C VAL A 127 7.11 1.95 -1.26
N GLY A 128 5.95 1.51 -0.78
CA GLY A 128 5.13 0.48 -1.40
C GLY A 128 3.84 1.05 -1.96
N VAL A 129 3.26 0.34 -2.91
CA VAL A 129 1.92 0.60 -3.44
C VAL A 129 1.15 -0.70 -3.55
N GLY A 130 -0.17 -0.65 -3.47
CA GLY A 130 -0.94 -1.86 -3.67
C GLY A 130 -2.43 -1.63 -3.66
N GLY A 131 -3.14 -2.66 -4.07
CA GLY A 131 -4.58 -2.60 -4.13
C GLY A 131 -5.23 -3.94 -4.48
N ALA A 132 -6.54 -3.90 -4.54
CA ALA A 132 -7.36 -5.04 -4.92
C ALA A 132 -8.10 -4.74 -6.23
N SER A 133 -8.26 -5.76 -7.11
CA SER A 133 -8.98 -5.64 -8.37
C SER A 133 -8.49 -4.45 -9.20
N CYS A 134 -9.36 -3.54 -9.58
CA CYS A 134 -9.00 -2.32 -10.32
C CYS A 134 -7.94 -1.47 -9.57
N GLY A 135 -8.01 -1.38 -8.24
CA GLY A 135 -7.01 -0.67 -7.45
C GLY A 135 -5.61 -1.28 -7.56
N GLY A 136 -5.53 -2.61 -7.63
CA GLY A 136 -4.27 -3.29 -7.88
C GLY A 136 -3.76 -3.12 -9.31
N MET A 137 -4.63 -3.09 -10.32
CA MET A 137 -4.26 -2.76 -11.70
C MET A 137 -3.63 -1.36 -11.79
N ILE A 138 -4.28 -0.37 -11.17
CA ILE A 138 -3.79 1.02 -11.09
C ILE A 138 -2.45 1.07 -10.34
N SER A 139 -2.31 0.32 -9.25
CA SER A 139 -1.06 0.24 -8.46
C SER A 139 0.09 -0.40 -9.24
N ALA A 140 -0.19 -1.44 -10.04
CA ALA A 140 0.81 -2.09 -10.88
C ALA A 140 1.32 -1.15 -12.00
N ASP A 141 0.41 -0.43 -12.64
CA ASP A 141 0.77 0.57 -13.66
C ASP A 141 1.49 1.78 -13.05
N LEU A 142 1.12 2.22 -11.84
CA LEU A 142 1.87 3.22 -11.09
C LEU A 142 3.29 2.74 -10.80
N ALA A 143 3.47 1.50 -10.35
CA ALA A 143 4.80 0.95 -10.09
C ALA A 143 5.67 0.93 -11.36
N ALA A 144 5.09 0.62 -12.52
CA ALA A 144 5.80 0.67 -13.79
C ALA A 144 6.22 2.10 -14.19
N ARG A 145 5.38 3.12 -13.93
CA ARG A 145 5.72 4.53 -14.21
C ARG A 145 6.76 5.09 -13.24
N GLU A 146 6.65 4.77 -11.96
CA GLU A 146 7.54 5.27 -10.90
C GLU A 146 8.89 4.53 -10.83
N GLY A 147 8.99 3.40 -11.46
CA GLY A 147 10.24 2.67 -11.62
C GLY A 147 10.84 2.22 -10.28
N THR A 148 12.08 2.62 -10.01
CA THR A 148 12.81 2.21 -8.81
C THR A 148 12.41 2.95 -7.53
N ARG A 149 11.48 3.91 -7.60
CA ARG A 149 10.94 4.62 -6.42
C ARG A 149 10.06 3.71 -5.57
N ILE A 150 9.44 2.67 -6.18
CA ILE A 150 8.58 1.71 -5.48
C ILE A 150 9.36 0.43 -5.20
N LYS A 151 9.28 -0.06 -3.95
CA LYS A 151 10.01 -1.23 -3.45
C LYS A 151 9.10 -2.44 -3.24
N ALA A 152 7.83 -2.22 -2.95
CA ALA A 152 6.86 -3.27 -2.67
C ALA A 152 5.57 -3.01 -3.47
N LEU A 153 5.10 -4.02 -4.19
CA LEU A 153 3.84 -4.00 -4.94
C LEU A 153 2.92 -5.12 -4.42
N MET A 154 1.72 -4.75 -3.96
CA MET A 154 0.71 -5.70 -3.49
C MET A 154 -0.46 -5.77 -4.46
N LEU A 155 -0.81 -6.97 -4.91
CA LEU A 155 -1.88 -7.23 -5.88
C LEU A 155 -2.84 -8.31 -5.38
N LEU A 156 -4.11 -7.95 -5.16
CA LEU A 156 -5.16 -8.87 -4.74
C LEU A 156 -6.21 -9.01 -5.85
N SER A 157 -6.29 -10.17 -6.51
CA SER A 157 -7.19 -10.43 -7.67
C SER A 157 -7.09 -9.37 -8.77
N SER A 158 -5.89 -8.92 -9.09
CA SER A 158 -5.64 -7.77 -9.97
C SER A 158 -4.89 -8.21 -11.23
N PRO A 159 -5.55 -8.35 -12.39
CA PRO A 159 -4.86 -8.68 -13.63
C PRO A 159 -3.81 -7.62 -13.99
N PRO A 160 -2.53 -8.00 -14.16
CA PRO A 160 -1.50 -7.03 -14.48
C PRO A 160 -1.55 -6.65 -15.98
N SER A 161 -1.18 -5.40 -16.30
CA SER A 161 -0.92 -4.99 -17.68
C SER A 161 0.41 -5.55 -18.20
N SER A 162 0.60 -5.54 -19.53
CA SER A 162 1.87 -5.95 -20.15
C SER A 162 3.04 -5.11 -19.64
N ASN A 163 2.83 -3.80 -19.45
CA ASN A 163 3.87 -2.90 -18.94
C ASN A 163 4.26 -3.25 -17.49
N ALA A 164 3.28 -3.59 -16.65
CA ALA A 164 3.53 -4.02 -15.28
C ALA A 164 4.30 -5.34 -15.22
N ILE A 165 3.94 -6.32 -16.08
CA ILE A 165 4.66 -7.60 -16.20
C ILE A 165 6.12 -7.36 -16.61
N GLU A 166 6.35 -6.58 -17.66
CA GLU A 166 7.70 -6.26 -18.14
C GLU A 166 8.52 -5.53 -17.05
N HIS A 167 7.89 -4.56 -16.36
CA HIS A 167 8.55 -3.85 -15.27
C HIS A 167 8.98 -4.76 -14.13
N VAL A 168 8.11 -5.68 -13.69
CA VAL A 168 8.41 -6.65 -12.63
C VAL A 168 9.54 -7.59 -13.04
N ALA A 169 9.54 -8.05 -14.29
CA ALA A 169 10.57 -8.94 -14.83
C ALA A 169 11.95 -8.28 -14.90
N ASN A 170 12.02 -6.95 -15.08
CA ASN A 170 13.26 -6.21 -15.28
C ASN A 170 13.71 -5.37 -14.07
N ASN A 171 12.94 -5.33 -12.98
CA ASN A 171 13.24 -4.51 -11.81
C ASN A 171 13.58 -5.36 -10.57
N PRO A 172 14.88 -5.66 -10.31
CA PRO A 172 15.27 -6.47 -9.14
C PRO A 172 15.06 -5.75 -7.79
N LYS A 173 14.69 -4.46 -7.81
CA LYS A 173 14.41 -3.69 -6.60
C LYS A 173 12.92 -3.69 -6.21
N LEU A 174 12.04 -4.23 -7.06
CA LEU A 174 10.59 -4.30 -6.83
C LEU A 174 10.20 -5.71 -6.41
N ALA A 175 9.87 -5.90 -5.14
CA ALA A 175 9.24 -7.13 -4.68
C ALA A 175 7.72 -7.08 -4.89
N VAL A 176 7.12 -8.20 -5.25
CA VAL A 176 5.68 -8.32 -5.50
C VAL A 176 5.05 -9.35 -4.57
N PHE A 177 3.98 -8.97 -3.87
CA PHE A 177 3.07 -9.91 -3.23
C PHE A 177 1.79 -9.96 -4.04
N ALA A 178 1.46 -11.12 -4.59
CA ALA A 178 0.21 -11.30 -5.32
C ALA A 178 -0.63 -12.43 -4.71
N ALA A 179 -1.96 -12.24 -4.67
CA ALA A 179 -2.88 -13.28 -4.25
C ALA A 179 -4.15 -13.30 -5.10
N ALA A 180 -4.68 -14.49 -5.36
CA ALA A 180 -5.92 -14.69 -6.09
C ALA A 180 -6.56 -16.04 -5.74
N THR A 181 -7.86 -16.21 -6.06
CA THR A 181 -8.53 -17.51 -6.06
C THR A 181 -8.58 -18.10 -7.47
N LYS A 182 -8.58 -19.43 -7.57
CA LYS A 182 -8.60 -20.14 -8.87
C LYS A 182 -9.87 -19.93 -9.67
N GLN A 183 -11.01 -19.81 -8.97
CA GLN A 183 -12.32 -19.70 -9.61
C GLN A 183 -12.90 -18.29 -9.47
N ASP A 184 -12.06 -17.25 -9.37
CA ASP A 184 -12.49 -15.85 -9.34
C ASP A 184 -13.47 -15.56 -10.51
N PRO A 185 -14.73 -15.21 -10.22
CA PRO A 185 -15.73 -15.04 -11.27
C PRO A 185 -15.64 -13.68 -11.97
N ILE A 186 -14.96 -12.70 -11.36
CA ILE A 186 -14.86 -11.32 -11.85
C ILE A 186 -13.67 -11.19 -12.80
N THR A 187 -12.51 -11.71 -12.40
CA THR A 187 -11.26 -11.65 -13.17
C THR A 187 -10.79 -13.05 -13.55
N ARG A 188 -11.49 -13.64 -14.52
CA ARG A 188 -11.17 -15.00 -14.98
C ARG A 188 -9.71 -15.10 -15.42
N GLY A 189 -9.01 -16.14 -14.95
CA GLY A 189 -7.60 -16.38 -15.29
C GLY A 189 -6.60 -15.50 -14.52
N VAL A 190 -7.05 -14.64 -13.59
CA VAL A 190 -6.15 -13.77 -12.82
C VAL A 190 -5.11 -14.55 -12.03
N ALA A 191 -5.47 -15.71 -11.47
CA ALA A 191 -4.54 -16.55 -10.72
C ALA A 191 -3.32 -16.94 -11.57
N GLY A 192 -3.54 -17.45 -12.79
CA GLY A 192 -2.46 -17.81 -13.71
C GLY A 192 -1.67 -16.61 -14.22
N ALA A 193 -2.33 -15.47 -14.44
CA ALA A 193 -1.64 -14.26 -14.88
C ALA A 193 -0.70 -13.71 -13.79
N LEU A 194 -1.16 -13.67 -12.53
CA LEU A 194 -0.36 -13.24 -11.38
C LEU A 194 0.77 -14.23 -11.07
N GLU A 195 0.50 -15.54 -11.17
CA GLU A 195 1.52 -16.58 -11.00
C GLU A 195 2.62 -16.43 -12.05
N SER A 196 2.27 -16.24 -13.31
CA SER A 196 3.22 -16.02 -14.40
C SER A 196 4.06 -14.76 -14.18
N MET A 197 3.43 -13.64 -13.79
CA MET A 197 4.13 -12.39 -13.49
C MET A 197 5.11 -12.54 -12.31
N VAL A 198 4.68 -13.14 -11.20
CA VAL A 198 5.54 -13.31 -10.02
C VAL A 198 6.69 -14.27 -10.30
N ASN A 199 6.45 -15.35 -11.06
CA ASN A 199 7.49 -16.30 -11.45
C ASN A 199 8.53 -15.67 -12.40
N SER A 200 8.17 -14.62 -13.13
CA SER A 200 9.10 -13.86 -13.97
C SER A 200 9.81 -12.73 -13.23
N SER A 201 9.47 -12.47 -11.96
CA SER A 201 10.04 -11.37 -11.19
C SER A 201 11.55 -11.50 -11.01
N ALA A 202 12.27 -10.42 -11.26
CA ALA A 202 13.71 -10.33 -10.99
C ALA A 202 14.04 -10.23 -9.49
N ASN A 203 13.05 -9.98 -8.62
CA ASN A 203 13.25 -9.85 -7.18
C ASN A 203 12.91 -11.17 -6.47
N PRO A 204 13.87 -11.79 -5.73
CA PRO A 204 13.63 -13.07 -5.05
C PRO A 204 12.66 -12.98 -3.86
N GLY A 205 12.35 -11.78 -3.36
CA GLY A 205 11.35 -11.53 -2.33
C GLY A 205 9.91 -11.52 -2.85
N SER A 206 9.70 -11.75 -4.16
CA SER A 206 8.35 -11.81 -4.73
C SER A 206 7.63 -13.10 -4.35
N VAL A 207 6.34 -12.99 -4.00
CA VAL A 207 5.53 -14.08 -3.44
C VAL A 207 4.17 -14.14 -4.14
N ILE A 208 3.74 -15.36 -4.48
CA ILE A 208 2.39 -15.65 -4.99
C ILE A 208 1.64 -16.54 -4.01
N ARG A 209 0.34 -16.26 -3.80
CA ARG A 209 -0.60 -17.08 -3.03
C ARG A 209 -1.85 -17.36 -3.85
N ILE A 210 -2.03 -18.58 -4.25
CA ILE A 210 -3.21 -19.02 -4.99
C ILE A 210 -4.05 -19.93 -4.08
N PHE A 211 -5.30 -19.54 -3.88
CA PHE A 211 -6.26 -20.26 -3.05
C PHE A 211 -7.31 -20.97 -3.91
N GLU A 212 -7.86 -22.03 -3.36
CA GLU A 212 -9.14 -22.56 -3.86
C GLU A 212 -10.25 -21.56 -3.48
N GLY A 213 -11.32 -21.51 -4.25
CA GLY A 213 -12.47 -20.65 -3.96
C GLY A 213 -12.78 -19.66 -5.08
N ARG A 214 -13.71 -18.76 -4.77
CA ARG A 214 -14.31 -17.80 -5.72
C ARG A 214 -14.21 -16.35 -5.26
N GLU A 215 -13.59 -16.09 -4.13
CA GLU A 215 -13.48 -14.77 -3.54
C GLU A 215 -12.62 -13.87 -4.43
N HIS A 216 -13.10 -12.63 -4.63
CA HIS A 216 -12.44 -11.62 -5.44
C HIS A 216 -11.93 -10.47 -4.57
N GLY A 217 -10.62 -10.24 -4.59
CA GLY A 217 -10.00 -9.10 -3.89
C GLY A 217 -10.04 -9.24 -2.36
N LEU A 218 -10.45 -8.20 -1.66
CA LEU A 218 -10.44 -8.12 -0.19
C LEU A 218 -11.23 -9.23 0.54
N PRO A 219 -12.36 -9.73 0.05
CA PRO A 219 -13.04 -10.88 0.64
C PRO A 219 -12.15 -12.12 0.84
N MET A 220 -11.03 -12.27 0.13
CA MET A 220 -10.07 -13.35 0.37
C MET A 220 -9.51 -13.35 1.81
N PHE A 221 -9.43 -12.22 2.49
CA PHE A 221 -8.96 -12.17 3.88
C PHE A 221 -9.89 -12.90 4.85
N SER A 222 -11.20 -12.88 4.57
CA SER A 222 -12.18 -13.59 5.42
C SER A 222 -12.17 -15.09 5.19
N SER A 223 -11.96 -15.52 3.94
CA SER A 223 -11.95 -16.96 3.59
C SER A 223 -10.58 -17.62 3.80
N ASN A 224 -9.51 -16.81 3.87
CA ASN A 224 -8.14 -17.29 4.08
C ASN A 224 -7.51 -16.50 5.25
N PRO A 225 -7.74 -16.91 6.51
CA PRO A 225 -7.36 -16.13 7.69
C PRO A 225 -5.85 -15.84 7.83
N THR A 226 -4.99 -16.65 7.23
CA THR A 226 -3.53 -16.43 7.27
C THR A 226 -3.07 -15.38 6.27
N LEU A 227 -3.84 -15.12 5.21
CA LEU A 227 -3.43 -14.25 4.11
C LEU A 227 -3.07 -12.82 4.58
N GLN A 228 -3.89 -12.23 5.45
CA GLN A 228 -3.61 -10.90 5.98
C GLN A 228 -2.33 -10.87 6.81
N THR A 229 -2.11 -11.87 7.66
CA THR A 229 -0.90 -11.98 8.49
C THR A 229 0.35 -12.18 7.63
N GLU A 230 0.26 -13.02 6.60
CA GLU A 230 1.38 -13.24 5.66
C GLU A 230 1.71 -11.99 4.85
N LEU A 231 0.69 -11.30 4.35
CA LEU A 231 0.86 -10.03 3.65
C LEU A 231 1.53 -8.96 4.53
N LEU A 232 1.06 -8.81 5.77
CA LEU A 232 1.62 -7.83 6.70
C LEU A 232 3.07 -8.17 7.09
N ALA A 233 3.39 -9.46 7.27
CA ALA A 233 4.76 -9.90 7.53
C ALA A 233 5.67 -9.59 6.35
N TRP A 234 5.20 -9.89 5.13
CA TRP A 234 5.94 -9.60 3.90
C TRP A 234 6.15 -8.08 3.69
N LEU A 235 5.12 -7.25 3.86
CA LEU A 235 5.26 -5.79 3.74
C LEU A 235 6.27 -5.23 4.75
N LYS A 236 6.26 -5.72 5.98
CA LYS A 236 7.25 -5.35 7.00
C LYS A 236 8.67 -5.75 6.58
N GLU A 237 8.84 -6.94 6.05
CA GLU A 237 10.13 -7.40 5.54
C GLU A 237 10.64 -6.51 4.42
N GLN A 238 9.81 -6.20 3.42
CA GLN A 238 10.23 -5.42 2.25
C GLN A 238 10.46 -3.93 2.55
N LEU A 239 9.72 -3.36 3.50
CA LEU A 239 9.74 -1.92 3.77
C LEU A 239 10.55 -1.53 5.01
N LEU A 240 10.68 -2.40 6.03
CA LEU A 240 11.38 -2.08 7.28
C LEU A 240 12.82 -2.60 7.32
N SER A 241 13.17 -3.61 6.51
CA SER A 241 14.55 -4.09 6.40
C SER A 241 15.44 -2.99 5.79
N LYS A 242 16.66 -2.84 6.36
CA LYS A 242 17.64 -1.84 5.91
C LYS A 242 18.48 -2.36 4.76
#